data_046a93cd101cef579223bd5060c19b02
#
_entry.id   046a93cd101cef579223bd5060c19b02
#
_cell.length_a   1.000
_cell.length_b   1.000
_cell.length_c   1.000
_cell.angle_alpha   90.00
_cell.angle_beta   90.00
_cell.angle_gamma   90.00
#
_symmetry.space_group_name_H-M   'P 1'
#
loop_
_entity.id
_entity.type
_entity.pdbx_description
1 polymer ?
#
loop_
_entity_poly.entity_id
_entity_poly.type
_entity_poly.pdbx_seq_one_letter_code
_entity_poly.pdbx_strand_id
1 'polypeptide(L)'
;MKNLLLGLLASIVICGNLSGQTDEINKNNSWLKFGVNLGAPTGSISNISNFVGGIELKGQFMETDHVGIGLGVGYNHFFGKGASGDFGTIPLGAFLRLYPDREGFFFGLDAGHSLVTNAGNLNGGFFVKPQLGYHNYNWNLFAFYNEVFRKPINGGNIPHVGLGATYNIHFK
;
A
#
# COMPACT_ATOMS: atom_id res chain seq x y z
N MET A 1 -22.54 -0.41 -15.71
CA MET A 1 -21.16 -0.61 -15.23
C MET A 1 -20.91 -0.02 -13.82
N LYS A 2 -21.44 1.16 -13.44
CA LYS A 2 -21.30 1.73 -12.08
C LYS A 2 -21.82 0.82 -10.95
N ASN A 3 -22.94 0.14 -11.18
CA ASN A 3 -23.57 -0.71 -10.15
C ASN A 3 -22.86 -2.07 -9.95
N LEU A 4 -22.07 -2.52 -10.93
CA LEU A 4 -21.27 -3.76 -10.82
C LEU A 4 -20.04 -3.54 -9.91
N LEU A 5 -19.45 -2.35 -9.98
CA LEU A 5 -18.28 -1.99 -9.15
C LEU A 5 -18.65 -1.83 -7.66
N LEU A 6 -19.84 -1.25 -7.39
CA LEU A 6 -20.38 -1.14 -6.03
C LEU A 6 -20.71 -2.51 -5.43
N GLY A 7 -21.24 -3.43 -6.26
CA GLY A 7 -21.55 -4.79 -5.85
C GLY A 7 -20.30 -5.61 -5.50
N LEU A 8 -19.21 -5.40 -6.24
CA LEU A 8 -17.92 -6.08 -5.98
C LEU A 8 -17.26 -5.56 -4.70
N LEU A 9 -17.31 -4.25 -4.43
CA LEU A 9 -16.83 -3.67 -3.19
C LEU A 9 -17.64 -4.09 -1.96
N ALA A 10 -18.97 -4.21 -2.09
CA ALA A 10 -19.84 -4.66 -1.01
C ALA A 10 -19.64 -6.16 -0.68
N SER A 11 -19.38 -7.00 -1.68
CA SER A 11 -19.15 -8.44 -1.46
C SER A 11 -17.83 -8.76 -0.75
N ILE A 12 -16.80 -7.91 -0.90
CA ILE A 12 -15.51 -8.07 -0.21
C ILE A 12 -15.66 -7.77 1.30
N VAL A 13 -16.58 -6.87 1.67
CA VAL A 13 -16.82 -6.50 3.09
C VAL A 13 -17.62 -7.56 3.84
N ILE A 14 -18.45 -8.35 3.16
CA ILE A 14 -19.37 -9.32 3.80
C ILE A 14 -18.69 -10.67 4.10
N CYS A 15 -17.61 -11.04 3.42
CA CYS A 15 -16.92 -12.31 3.66
C CYS A 15 -16.03 -12.35 4.92
N GLY A 16 -15.91 -11.25 5.68
CA GLY A 16 -15.03 -11.12 6.83
C GLY A 16 -15.57 -11.63 8.18
N ASN A 17 -16.81 -12.11 8.28
CA ASN A 17 -17.44 -12.37 9.58
C ASN A 17 -17.71 -13.84 9.91
N LEU A 18 -16.91 -14.77 9.43
CA LEU A 18 -17.08 -16.19 9.73
C LEU A 18 -15.80 -16.80 10.31
N SER A 19 -15.42 -16.39 11.53
CA SER A 19 -14.53 -17.20 12.37
C SER A 19 -14.61 -16.69 13.81
N GLY A 20 -15.35 -17.37 14.64
CA GLY A 20 -15.44 -17.14 16.09
C GLY A 20 -14.21 -17.66 16.86
N GLN A 21 -13.01 -17.42 16.38
CA GLN A 21 -11.76 -17.54 17.15
C GLN A 21 -11.19 -16.14 17.27
N THR A 22 -11.03 -15.68 18.50
CA THR A 22 -10.31 -14.46 18.85
C THR A 22 -8.82 -14.69 18.63
N ASP A 23 -8.41 -14.76 17.37
CA ASP A 23 -7.00 -14.76 17.02
C ASP A 23 -6.52 -13.31 17.14
N GLU A 24 -5.85 -13.01 18.22
CA GLU A 24 -5.34 -11.67 18.53
C GLU A 24 -3.94 -11.46 17.95
N ILE A 25 -3.64 -10.22 17.60
CA ILE A 25 -2.26 -9.84 17.24
C ILE A 25 -1.36 -9.98 18.46
N ASN A 26 -0.27 -10.74 18.33
CA ASN A 26 0.73 -10.94 19.36
C ASN A 26 2.11 -11.19 18.75
N LYS A 27 3.15 -11.16 19.58
CA LYS A 27 4.56 -11.32 19.18
C LYS A 27 4.91 -12.62 18.44
N ASN A 28 4.05 -13.65 18.51
CA ASN A 28 4.28 -14.92 17.83
C ASN A 28 3.71 -14.93 16.40
N ASN A 29 3.05 -13.86 15.99
CA ASN A 29 2.45 -13.79 14.67
C ASN A 29 3.49 -13.42 13.60
N SER A 30 3.45 -14.14 12.51
CA SER A 30 4.12 -13.80 11.27
C SER A 30 3.11 -13.91 10.14
N TRP A 31 3.05 -12.91 9.28
CA TRP A 31 2.06 -12.85 8.21
C TRP A 31 2.70 -12.56 6.87
N LEU A 32 2.16 -13.22 5.84
CA LEU A 32 2.23 -12.70 4.50
C LEU A 32 1.00 -11.81 4.27
N LYS A 33 1.20 -10.59 3.80
CA LYS A 33 0.12 -9.64 3.52
C LYS A 33 0.03 -9.43 2.02
N PHE A 34 -1.15 -9.64 1.47
CA PHE A 34 -1.47 -9.24 0.10
C PHE A 34 -2.39 -8.02 0.14
N GLY A 35 -2.08 -7.02 -0.66
CA GLY A 35 -2.84 -5.77 -0.66
C GLY A 35 -3.10 -5.19 -2.02
N VAL A 36 -4.12 -4.33 -2.04
CA VAL A 36 -4.47 -3.48 -3.17
C VAL A 36 -4.54 -2.03 -2.70
N ASN A 37 -4.27 -1.11 -3.59
CA ASN A 37 -4.40 0.30 -3.29
C ASN A 37 -4.93 1.09 -4.50
N LEU A 38 -5.58 2.19 -4.21
CA LEU A 38 -6.10 3.14 -5.17
C LEU A 38 -5.72 4.55 -4.72
N GLY A 39 -5.32 5.41 -5.65
CA GLY A 39 -4.87 6.73 -5.29
C GLY A 39 -5.00 7.77 -6.38
N ALA A 40 -4.76 9.00 -5.98
CA ALA A 40 -4.68 10.16 -6.84
C ALA A 40 -3.26 10.71 -6.86
N PRO A 41 -2.65 10.90 -8.04
CA PRO A 41 -1.39 11.61 -8.16
C PRO A 41 -1.51 13.02 -7.61
N THR A 42 -0.43 13.54 -7.01
CA THR A 42 -0.35 14.91 -6.51
C THR A 42 0.84 15.65 -7.11
N GLY A 43 0.98 16.94 -6.83
CA GLY A 43 2.06 17.76 -7.37
C GLY A 43 2.10 17.76 -8.90
N SER A 44 3.30 17.75 -9.49
CA SER A 44 3.48 17.76 -10.94
C SER A 44 2.93 16.52 -11.66
N ILE A 45 2.87 15.39 -10.97
CA ILE A 45 2.37 14.12 -11.54
C ILE A 45 0.87 14.19 -11.85
N SER A 46 0.09 14.99 -11.12
CA SER A 46 -1.34 15.19 -11.41
C SER A 46 -1.62 15.82 -12.77
N ASN A 47 -0.62 16.44 -13.40
CA ASN A 47 -0.74 16.99 -14.75
C ASN A 47 -0.66 15.91 -15.83
N ILE A 48 0.00 14.79 -15.55
CA ILE A 48 0.29 13.72 -16.53
C ILE A 48 -0.41 12.39 -16.20
N SER A 49 -0.96 12.22 -14.99
CA SER A 49 -1.70 11.02 -14.59
C SER A 49 -2.98 11.38 -13.86
N ASN A 50 -4.06 10.62 -14.14
CA ASN A 50 -5.37 10.83 -13.52
C ASN A 50 -5.56 10.04 -12.23
N PHE A 51 -4.95 8.85 -12.15
CA PHE A 51 -5.31 7.85 -11.18
C PHE A 51 -4.14 6.86 -11.00
N VAL A 52 -4.04 6.28 -9.82
CA VAL A 52 -3.05 5.25 -9.48
C VAL A 52 -3.78 4.03 -8.95
N GLY A 53 -3.46 2.86 -9.50
CA GLY A 53 -3.89 1.57 -8.96
C GLY A 53 -2.67 0.71 -8.66
N GLY A 54 -2.68 -0.01 -7.53
CA GLY A 54 -1.52 -0.81 -7.15
C GLY A 54 -1.86 -2.08 -6.40
N ILE A 55 -0.86 -2.96 -6.38
CA ILE A 55 -0.84 -4.18 -5.58
C ILE A 55 0.42 -4.22 -4.73
N GLU A 56 0.36 -4.88 -3.59
CA GLU A 56 1.51 -5.05 -2.72
C GLU A 56 1.53 -6.42 -2.05
N LEU A 57 2.74 -6.94 -1.84
CA LEU A 57 3.01 -8.16 -1.10
C LEU A 57 4.02 -7.84 -0.01
N LYS A 58 3.75 -8.24 1.22
CA LYS A 58 4.57 -7.94 2.40
C LYS A 58 4.72 -9.15 3.30
N GLY A 59 5.93 -9.38 3.80
CA GLY A 59 6.18 -10.32 4.89
C GLY A 59 6.38 -9.54 6.19
N GLN A 60 5.57 -9.80 7.22
CA GLN A 60 5.63 -9.13 8.51
C GLN A 60 5.96 -10.10 9.63
N PHE A 61 6.84 -9.67 10.52
CA PHE A 61 7.11 -10.28 11.82
C PHE A 61 6.69 -9.31 12.91
N MET A 62 6.12 -9.84 13.99
CA MET A 62 5.85 -9.05 15.18
C MET A 62 7.05 -9.10 16.12
N GLU A 63 7.71 -7.97 16.33
CA GLU A 63 8.81 -7.83 17.28
C GLU A 63 8.27 -7.79 18.73
N THR A 64 7.14 -7.13 18.89
CA THR A 64 6.37 -7.08 20.15
C THR A 64 4.88 -7.19 19.81
N ASP A 65 4.02 -7.23 20.84
CA ASP A 65 2.57 -7.23 20.63
C ASP A 65 2.05 -5.93 19.93
N HIS A 66 2.90 -4.90 19.89
CA HIS A 66 2.54 -3.58 19.34
C HIS A 66 3.37 -3.14 18.12
N VAL A 67 4.47 -3.86 17.81
CA VAL A 67 5.42 -3.46 16.78
C VAL A 67 5.62 -4.58 15.77
N GLY A 68 5.25 -4.32 14.54
CA GLY A 68 5.50 -5.18 13.39
C GLY A 68 6.54 -4.56 12.45
N ILE A 69 7.47 -5.37 11.99
CA ILE A 69 8.49 -5.01 10.99
C ILE A 69 8.47 -6.00 9.84
N GLY A 70 8.99 -5.59 8.71
CA GLY A 70 9.07 -6.52 7.58
C GLY A 70 9.61 -5.92 6.30
N LEU A 71 9.52 -6.73 5.25
CA LEU A 71 9.89 -6.34 3.89
C LEU A 71 8.68 -6.42 2.99
N GLY A 72 8.64 -5.55 1.99
CA GLY A 72 7.55 -5.52 1.03
C GLY A 72 8.00 -5.12 -0.36
N VAL A 73 7.25 -5.60 -1.32
CA VAL A 73 7.33 -5.23 -2.73
C VAL A 73 5.94 -4.89 -3.24
N GLY A 74 5.85 -3.98 -4.21
CA GLY A 74 4.59 -3.63 -4.82
C GLY A 74 4.75 -3.22 -6.27
N TYR A 75 3.63 -2.95 -6.90
CA TYR A 75 3.54 -2.31 -8.20
C TYR A 75 2.42 -1.28 -8.17
N ASN A 76 2.71 -0.05 -8.56
CA ASN A 76 1.71 1.00 -8.74
C ASN A 76 1.72 1.40 -10.21
N HIS A 77 0.55 1.37 -10.82
CA HIS A 77 0.31 1.79 -12.19
C HIS A 77 -0.33 3.18 -12.21
N PHE A 78 0.30 4.09 -12.89
CA PHE A 78 -0.15 5.46 -13.09
C PHE A 78 -0.82 5.57 -14.45
N PHE A 79 -2.12 5.76 -14.46
CA PHE A 79 -2.91 5.90 -15.68
C PHE A 79 -2.72 7.30 -16.28
N GLY A 80 -2.19 7.35 -17.47
CA GLY A 80 -1.85 8.59 -18.19
C GLY A 80 -3.05 9.48 -18.47
N LYS A 81 -2.80 10.78 -18.56
CA LYS A 81 -3.79 11.82 -18.83
C LYS A 81 -3.61 12.38 -20.23
N GLY A 82 -4.68 12.32 -21.04
CA GLY A 82 -4.63 12.83 -22.41
C GLY A 82 -3.61 12.08 -23.26
N ALA A 83 -2.61 12.79 -23.79
CA ALA A 83 -1.53 12.21 -24.59
C ALA A 83 -0.37 11.66 -23.77
N SER A 84 -0.40 11.80 -22.43
CA SER A 84 0.63 11.24 -21.55
C SER A 84 0.49 9.72 -21.47
N GLY A 85 1.59 9.01 -21.67
CA GLY A 85 1.61 7.56 -21.56
C GLY A 85 1.50 7.08 -20.12
N ASP A 86 1.05 5.84 -19.94
CA ASP A 86 1.04 5.15 -18.66
C ASP A 86 2.46 4.82 -18.22
N PHE A 87 2.70 4.87 -16.91
CA PHE A 87 3.95 4.41 -16.33
C PHE A 87 3.69 3.69 -15.00
N GLY A 88 4.70 3.02 -14.48
CA GLY A 88 4.58 2.30 -13.21
C GLY A 88 5.73 2.58 -12.27
N THR A 89 5.52 2.25 -11.00
CA THR A 89 6.57 2.22 -9.98
C THR A 89 6.58 0.87 -9.27
N ILE A 90 7.77 0.35 -8.97
CA ILE A 90 7.98 -0.90 -8.24
C ILE A 90 8.72 -0.55 -6.94
N PRO A 91 8.01 -0.23 -5.85
CA PRO A 91 8.62 -0.04 -4.55
C PRO A 91 9.08 -1.38 -3.96
N LEU A 92 10.31 -1.39 -3.45
CA LEU A 92 10.92 -2.47 -2.68
C LEU A 92 11.53 -1.87 -1.43
N GLY A 93 11.17 -2.33 -0.24
CA GLY A 93 11.68 -1.74 0.99
C GLY A 93 11.26 -2.45 2.25
N ALA A 94 11.70 -1.87 3.37
CA ALA A 94 11.29 -2.27 4.70
C ALA A 94 10.05 -1.47 5.14
N PHE A 95 9.35 -2.01 6.12
CA PHE A 95 8.24 -1.30 6.74
C PHE A 95 8.20 -1.51 8.25
N LEU A 96 7.58 -0.54 8.92
CA LEU A 96 7.26 -0.53 10.34
C LEU A 96 5.76 -0.36 10.49
N ARG A 97 5.17 -1.10 11.44
CA ARG A 97 3.78 -0.97 11.87
C ARG A 97 3.73 -0.82 13.38
N LEU A 98 2.98 0.16 13.83
CA LEU A 98 2.70 0.39 15.24
C LEU A 98 1.22 0.13 15.48
N TYR A 99 0.94 -0.83 16.35
CA TYR A 99 -0.40 -1.27 16.73
C TYR A 99 -0.63 -0.91 18.21
N PRO A 100 -1.24 0.26 18.54
CA PRO A 100 -1.50 0.62 19.94
C PRO A 100 -2.37 -0.40 20.67
N ASP A 101 -3.33 -0.98 19.96
CA ASP A 101 -4.25 -1.99 20.44
C ASP A 101 -4.22 -3.23 19.53
N ARG A 102 -4.77 -4.35 20.03
CA ARG A 102 -4.86 -5.62 19.26
C ARG A 102 -5.79 -5.53 18.06
N GLU A 103 -6.73 -4.62 18.10
CA GLU A 103 -7.62 -4.23 17.02
C GLU A 103 -7.90 -2.73 17.16
N GLY A 104 -7.87 -2.00 16.07
CA GLY A 104 -8.10 -0.56 16.11
C GLY A 104 -7.20 0.22 15.15
N PHE A 105 -6.84 1.41 15.55
CA PHE A 105 -5.96 2.26 14.74
C PHE A 105 -4.53 1.71 14.69
N PHE A 106 -3.88 1.93 13.57
CA PHE A 106 -2.45 1.66 13.43
C PHE A 106 -1.75 2.77 12.66
N PHE A 107 -0.46 2.92 12.94
CA PHE A 107 0.43 3.78 12.18
C PHE A 107 1.41 2.91 11.40
N GLY A 108 1.69 3.29 10.16
CA GLY A 108 2.62 2.58 9.31
C GLY A 108 3.59 3.51 8.60
N LEU A 109 4.79 3.00 8.37
CA LEU A 109 5.79 3.66 7.53
C LEU A 109 6.48 2.60 6.68
N ASP A 110 6.42 2.78 5.36
CA ASP A 110 7.22 1.99 4.43
C ASP A 110 8.30 2.90 3.84
N ALA A 111 9.51 2.39 3.69
CA ALA A 111 10.63 3.11 3.10
C ALA A 111 11.58 2.16 2.37
N GLY A 112 12.17 2.63 1.27
CA GLY A 112 13.08 1.83 0.47
C GLY A 112 13.40 2.46 -0.86
N HIS A 113 13.59 1.65 -1.89
CA HIS A 113 13.87 2.09 -3.24
C HIS A 113 12.72 1.70 -4.18
N SER A 114 12.31 2.63 -5.04
CA SER A 114 11.29 2.41 -6.06
C SER A 114 11.92 2.51 -7.44
N LEU A 115 11.72 1.48 -8.27
CA LEU A 115 12.05 1.52 -9.69
C LEU A 115 10.88 2.17 -10.45
N VAL A 116 11.18 2.78 -11.60
CA VAL A 116 10.16 3.35 -12.49
C VAL A 116 10.17 2.58 -13.80
N THR A 117 8.99 2.24 -14.32
CA THR A 117 8.81 1.47 -15.55
C THR A 117 8.01 2.27 -16.59
N ASN A 118 8.26 1.99 -17.85
CA ASN A 118 7.54 2.58 -19.01
C ASN A 118 7.61 4.11 -19.13
N ALA A 119 8.66 4.72 -18.60
CA ALA A 119 8.80 6.16 -18.57
C ALA A 119 10.12 6.66 -19.21
N GLY A 120 10.62 5.94 -20.19
CA GLY A 120 11.87 6.26 -20.88
C GLY A 120 13.08 6.18 -19.94
N ASN A 121 13.89 7.23 -19.85
CA ASN A 121 15.09 7.28 -19.01
C ASN A 121 14.78 7.62 -17.53
N LEU A 122 13.60 7.27 -17.01
CA LEU A 122 13.24 7.58 -15.64
C LEU A 122 13.90 6.60 -14.67
N ASN A 123 14.98 7.02 -14.04
CA ASN A 123 15.56 6.31 -12.92
C ASN A 123 14.61 6.38 -11.72
N GLY A 124 14.56 5.31 -10.95
CA GLY A 124 13.86 5.26 -9.67
C GLY A 124 14.50 6.14 -8.61
N GLY A 125 14.05 6.00 -7.38
CA GLY A 125 14.56 6.75 -6.25
C GLY A 125 14.15 6.17 -4.90
N PHE A 126 14.63 6.78 -3.85
CA PHE A 126 14.18 6.47 -2.50
C PHE A 126 12.69 6.81 -2.36
N PHE A 127 11.94 5.97 -1.65
CA PHE A 127 10.54 6.27 -1.36
C PHE A 127 10.24 6.23 0.13
N VAL A 128 9.22 6.98 0.53
CA VAL A 128 8.57 6.87 1.83
C VAL A 128 7.05 6.82 1.64
N LYS A 129 6.38 6.00 2.48
CA LYS A 129 4.92 5.83 2.46
C LYS A 129 4.40 5.76 3.89
N PRO A 130 4.20 6.91 4.57
CA PRO A 130 3.45 6.95 5.83
C PRO A 130 2.00 6.52 5.61
N GLN A 131 1.44 5.86 6.63
CA GLN A 131 0.10 5.26 6.60
C GLN A 131 -0.58 5.46 7.95
N LEU A 132 -1.88 5.68 7.90
CA LEU A 132 -2.77 5.69 9.06
C LEU A 132 -4.00 4.88 8.70
N GLY A 133 -4.40 3.95 9.56
CA GLY A 133 -5.52 3.08 9.24
C GLY A 133 -6.11 2.37 10.43
N TYR A 134 -7.03 1.48 10.12
CA TYR A 134 -7.67 0.56 11.06
C TYR A 134 -7.27 -0.86 10.71
N HIS A 135 -7.00 -1.67 11.72
CA HIS A 135 -6.65 -3.06 11.56
C HIS A 135 -7.48 -3.97 12.46
N ASN A 136 -7.68 -5.18 12.01
CA ASN A 136 -8.05 -6.32 12.81
C ASN A 136 -7.11 -7.50 12.47
N TYR A 137 -7.40 -8.67 12.99
CA TYR A 137 -6.57 -9.86 12.74
C TYR A 137 -6.38 -10.16 11.25
N ASN A 138 -7.41 -9.99 10.41
CA ASN A 138 -7.40 -10.37 9.01
C ASN A 138 -7.07 -9.21 8.05
N TRP A 139 -7.45 -7.97 8.40
CA TRP A 139 -7.40 -6.84 7.49
C TRP A 139 -6.70 -5.63 8.08
N ASN A 140 -6.02 -4.90 7.21
CA ASN A 140 -5.64 -3.52 7.48
C ASN A 140 -6.21 -2.64 6.37
N LEU A 141 -6.98 -1.63 6.74
CA LEU A 141 -7.52 -0.60 5.87
C LEU A 141 -6.83 0.71 6.19
N PHE A 142 -6.27 1.40 5.21
CA PHE A 142 -5.45 2.58 5.49
C PHE A 142 -5.53 3.66 4.42
N ALA A 143 -5.36 4.89 4.86
CA ALA A 143 -4.98 6.01 4.01
C ALA A 143 -3.46 6.14 4.01
N PHE A 144 -2.90 6.59 2.90
CA PHE A 144 -1.46 6.77 2.76
C PHE A 144 -1.11 7.99 1.92
N TYR A 145 0.08 8.51 2.16
CA TYR A 145 0.82 9.36 1.25
C TYR A 145 2.07 8.59 0.81
N ASN A 146 2.35 8.56 -0.48
CA ASN A 146 3.57 7.95 -1.00
C ASN A 146 4.34 8.95 -1.82
N GLU A 147 5.64 9.05 -1.63
CA GLU A 147 6.51 9.90 -2.43
C GLU A 147 7.78 9.16 -2.81
N VAL A 148 8.07 9.13 -4.11
CA VAL A 148 9.34 8.66 -4.65
C VAL A 148 10.21 9.87 -4.93
N PHE A 149 11.31 10.02 -4.21
CA PHE A 149 12.26 11.11 -4.34
C PHE A 149 13.24 10.84 -5.48
N ARG A 150 13.23 11.70 -6.48
CA ARG A 150 14.12 11.58 -7.64
C ARG A 150 14.83 12.90 -7.91
N LYS A 151 15.96 12.81 -8.61
CA LYS A 151 16.68 14.00 -9.06
C LYS A 151 15.82 14.79 -10.08
N PRO A 152 15.87 16.13 -10.09
CA PRO A 152 15.12 16.94 -11.05
C PRO A 152 15.37 16.56 -12.52
N ILE A 153 16.60 16.16 -12.85
CA ILE A 153 16.96 15.69 -14.20
C ILE A 153 16.20 14.43 -14.63
N ASN A 154 15.66 13.67 -13.67
CA ASN A 154 14.86 12.47 -13.89
C ASN A 154 13.35 12.77 -13.85
N GLY A 155 12.93 14.01 -13.97
CA GLY A 155 11.52 14.42 -14.01
C GLY A 155 10.90 14.73 -12.63
N GLY A 156 11.71 14.83 -11.57
CA GLY A 156 11.26 15.20 -10.22
C GLY A 156 10.54 14.06 -9.47
N ASN A 157 10.02 14.36 -8.29
CA ASN A 157 9.37 13.41 -7.40
C ASN A 157 8.06 12.85 -7.99
N ILE A 158 7.68 11.65 -7.51
CA ILE A 158 6.39 11.02 -7.85
C ILE A 158 5.55 10.86 -6.58
N PRO A 159 4.80 11.91 -6.19
CA PRO A 159 3.89 11.84 -5.06
C PRO A 159 2.49 11.36 -5.46
N HIS A 160 1.83 10.60 -4.56
CA HIS A 160 0.41 10.31 -4.64
C HIS A 160 -0.17 10.00 -3.25
N VAL A 161 -1.47 10.26 -3.09
CA VAL A 161 -2.26 9.92 -1.91
C VAL A 161 -3.26 8.85 -2.27
N GLY A 162 -3.67 8.04 -1.30
CA GLY A 162 -4.67 7.01 -1.60
C GLY A 162 -5.17 6.25 -0.39
N LEU A 163 -5.99 5.28 -0.71
CA LEU A 163 -6.52 4.29 0.22
C LEU A 163 -6.01 2.90 -0.16
N GLY A 164 -5.75 2.09 0.82
CA GLY A 164 -5.31 0.71 0.61
C GLY A 164 -5.98 -0.25 1.58
N ALA A 165 -5.98 -1.51 1.17
CA ALA A 165 -6.40 -2.64 1.99
C ALA A 165 -5.39 -3.77 1.86
N THR A 166 -4.98 -4.36 2.97
CA THR A 166 -4.17 -5.58 2.96
C THR A 166 -4.86 -6.67 3.77
N TYR A 167 -4.85 -7.88 3.22
CA TYR A 167 -5.29 -9.09 3.88
C TYR A 167 -4.10 -9.84 4.48
N ASN A 168 -4.22 -10.28 5.72
CA ASN A 168 -3.22 -11.03 6.45
C ASN A 168 -3.41 -12.53 6.19
N ILE A 169 -2.43 -13.16 5.54
CA ILE A 169 -2.39 -14.62 5.32
C ILE A 169 -1.55 -15.20 6.45
N HIS A 170 -2.21 -15.94 7.34
CA HIS A 170 -1.57 -16.53 8.52
C HIS A 170 -0.94 -17.87 8.17
N PHE A 171 0.26 -18.09 8.63
CA PHE A 171 0.89 -19.40 8.58
C PHE A 171 0.62 -20.11 9.93
N LYS A 172 0.11 -21.32 9.85
CA LYS A 172 -0.06 -22.21 11.01
C LYS A 172 1.26 -22.89 11.36
#